data_bf49792e9042f1a21aad02e13b4f4d8f
#
_entry.id   bf49792e9042f1a21aad02e13b4f4d8f
#
_cell.length_a   1.000
_cell.length_b   1.000
_cell.length_c   1.000
_cell.angle_alpha   90.00
_cell.angle_beta   90.00
_cell.angle_gamma   90.00
#
_symmetry.space_group_name_H-M   'P 1'
#
loop_
_entity.id
_entity.type
_entity.pdbx_description
1 polymer ?
#
loop_
_entity_poly.entity_id
_entity_poly.type
_entity_poly.pdbx_seq_one_letter_code
_entity_poly.pdbx_strand_id
1 'polypeptide(L)'
;FIKNLMREVVTEDIARLTELPFMRISRYDRDKALENIAALEDRMEQVKHDLENLVDYAINYFQNIQKKYGKDKPRRTEIRVFDNIDATNVAVANEKFYINRAEGFIGTSLKKDEYVFDCSDLDDIITFRKDGTMQVTKVEAKTFIGKDILHVGVWKKNDKRTVYNMVYREGKDGPYYMKRFSVTGVIRNNEYKLASDVKGSEVLYFSANPNGEAEIISVLLKPSARIRKNRIDIDFSDLAIKGRDSKGNLVTKYAVKKIELKEEGISTLAPRKIWFDESVRRLNVEGRGVLLGSFKGDDKILTINTKGEAKLISFDLMNRFDDDYLILEKWHPEQAVS
;
A
#
# COMPACT_ATOMS: atom_id res chain seq x y z
N PHE A 1 67.46 1.40 -46.00
CA PHE A 1 66.11 1.96 -45.82
C PHE A 1 65.17 0.85 -45.48
N ILE A 2 64.75 0.74 -44.25
CA ILE A 2 63.75 -0.22 -43.79
C ILE A 2 62.35 0.34 -44.14
N LYS A 3 61.71 -0.24 -45.14
CA LYS A 3 60.46 0.27 -45.76
C LYS A 3 59.25 0.37 -44.84
N ASN A 4 59.32 -0.05 -43.58
CA ASN A 4 58.15 -0.19 -42.69
C ASN A 4 58.31 0.51 -41.34
N LEU A 5 59.17 1.50 -41.23
CA LEU A 5 59.31 2.30 -40.01
C LEU A 5 58.40 3.52 -40.07
N MET A 6 57.52 3.66 -39.11
CA MET A 6 56.59 4.78 -39.00
C MET A 6 57.25 6.09 -38.47
N ARG A 7 58.47 6.00 -37.95
CA ARG A 7 59.25 7.13 -37.46
C ARG A 7 60.76 6.86 -37.62
N GLU A 8 61.58 7.89 -37.50
CA GLU A 8 63.06 7.74 -37.50
C GLU A 8 63.54 6.95 -36.28
N VAL A 9 64.59 6.17 -36.47
CA VAL A 9 65.24 5.36 -35.42
C VAL A 9 66.03 6.26 -34.52
N VAL A 10 65.73 6.25 -33.22
CA VAL A 10 66.44 7.00 -32.19
C VAL A 10 67.40 6.09 -31.45
N THR A 11 68.37 6.70 -30.74
CA THR A 11 69.43 5.97 -30.01
C THR A 11 68.88 4.99 -28.98
N GLU A 12 67.71 5.28 -28.43
CA GLU A 12 67.01 4.39 -27.48
C GLU A 12 66.48 3.11 -28.12
N ASP A 13 66.07 3.17 -29.39
CA ASP A 13 65.64 1.99 -30.15
C ASP A 13 66.82 1.04 -30.44
N ILE A 14 68.00 1.62 -30.67
CA ILE A 14 69.22 0.84 -30.85
C ILE A 14 69.64 0.19 -29.53
N ALA A 15 69.56 0.92 -28.40
CA ALA A 15 69.87 0.37 -27.08
C ALA A 15 68.95 -0.81 -26.74
N ARG A 16 67.67 -0.67 -26.98
CA ARG A 16 66.68 -1.76 -26.77
C ARG A 16 66.94 -2.98 -27.66
N LEU A 17 67.36 -2.77 -28.88
CA LEU A 17 67.72 -3.87 -29.81
C LEU A 17 68.98 -4.62 -29.33
N THR A 18 69.95 -3.94 -28.70
CA THR A 18 71.16 -4.58 -28.21
C THR A 18 70.94 -5.32 -26.86
N GLU A 19 69.89 -5.03 -26.16
CA GLU A 19 69.49 -5.74 -24.94
C GLU A 19 68.72 -7.05 -25.22
N LEU A 20 68.28 -7.28 -26.44
CA LEU A 20 67.56 -8.51 -26.80
C LEU A 20 68.50 -9.74 -26.84
N PRO A 21 68.20 -10.83 -26.11
CA PRO A 21 69.01 -12.05 -26.13
C PRO A 21 69.05 -12.62 -27.55
N PHE A 22 70.22 -13.08 -27.98
CA PHE A 22 70.49 -13.61 -29.38
C PHE A 22 69.52 -14.72 -29.78
N MET A 23 68.99 -15.51 -28.82
CA MET A 23 67.98 -16.54 -29.07
C MET A 23 66.59 -16.00 -29.51
N ARG A 24 66.30 -14.71 -29.30
CA ARG A 24 65.02 -14.09 -29.74
C ARG A 24 65.09 -13.51 -31.18
N ILE A 25 66.25 -13.53 -31.83
CA ILE A 25 66.42 -13.01 -33.19
C ILE A 25 66.34 -14.17 -34.22
N SER A 26 65.83 -15.33 -33.84
CA SER A 26 65.65 -16.45 -34.72
C SER A 26 64.47 -16.26 -35.70
N ARG A 27 64.51 -16.95 -36.88
CA ARG A 27 63.48 -16.89 -37.89
C ARG A 27 62.09 -17.30 -37.31
N TYR A 28 62.08 -18.17 -36.32
CA TYR A 28 60.87 -18.61 -35.61
C TYR A 28 60.24 -17.46 -34.77
N ASP A 29 61.07 -16.67 -34.07
CA ASP A 29 60.56 -15.54 -33.29
C ASP A 29 60.08 -14.37 -34.17
N ARG A 30 60.63 -14.23 -35.37
CA ARG A 30 60.17 -13.23 -36.34
C ARG A 30 58.77 -13.55 -36.85
N ASP A 31 58.47 -14.78 -37.18
CA ASP A 31 57.18 -15.19 -37.71
C ASP A 31 56.10 -15.03 -36.60
N LYS A 32 56.42 -15.41 -35.40
CA LYS A 32 55.54 -15.21 -34.23
C LYS A 32 55.32 -13.74 -33.87
N ALA A 33 56.36 -12.89 -34.05
CA ALA A 33 56.23 -11.46 -33.88
C ALA A 33 55.32 -10.83 -34.95
N LEU A 34 55.40 -11.28 -36.20
CA LEU A 34 54.54 -10.84 -37.29
C LEU A 34 53.08 -11.24 -37.08
N GLU A 35 52.82 -12.47 -36.59
CA GLU A 35 51.48 -12.91 -36.20
C GLU A 35 50.89 -12.05 -35.06
N ASN A 36 51.70 -11.75 -34.05
CA ASN A 36 51.27 -10.88 -32.96
C ASN A 36 50.98 -9.45 -33.43
N ILE A 37 51.76 -8.90 -34.35
CA ILE A 37 51.52 -7.57 -34.92
C ILE A 37 50.20 -7.58 -35.69
N ALA A 38 49.98 -8.55 -36.58
CA ALA A 38 48.76 -8.69 -37.34
C ALA A 38 47.53 -8.79 -36.41
N ALA A 39 47.63 -9.61 -35.35
CA ALA A 39 46.53 -9.74 -34.35
C ALA A 39 46.27 -8.44 -33.61
N LEU A 40 47.29 -7.63 -33.34
CA LEU A 40 47.13 -6.31 -32.71
C LEU A 40 46.53 -5.27 -33.65
N GLU A 41 46.91 -5.32 -34.93
CA GLU A 41 46.33 -4.46 -35.99
C GLU A 41 44.86 -4.77 -36.20
N ASP A 42 44.47 -6.04 -36.30
CA ASP A 42 43.06 -6.46 -36.40
C ASP A 42 42.27 -6.00 -35.19
N ARG A 43 42.84 -6.15 -34.00
CA ARG A 43 42.18 -5.69 -32.77
C ARG A 43 42.05 -4.17 -32.72
N MET A 44 43.01 -3.45 -33.23
CA MET A 44 42.95 -1.97 -33.32
C MET A 44 41.87 -1.52 -34.29
N GLU A 45 41.70 -2.19 -35.46
CA GLU A 45 40.61 -1.90 -36.37
C GLU A 45 39.24 -2.21 -35.75
N GLN A 46 39.14 -3.33 -35.04
CA GLN A 46 37.91 -3.67 -34.34
C GLN A 46 37.53 -2.64 -33.29
N VAL A 47 38.48 -2.18 -32.46
CA VAL A 47 38.26 -1.15 -31.49
C VAL A 47 37.86 0.19 -32.12
N LYS A 48 38.46 0.57 -33.25
CA LYS A 48 38.06 1.77 -33.99
C LYS A 48 36.64 1.65 -34.50
N HIS A 49 36.29 0.54 -35.10
CA HIS A 49 34.91 0.23 -35.57
C HIS A 49 33.92 0.29 -34.40
N ASP A 50 34.25 -0.28 -33.23
CA ASP A 50 33.40 -0.27 -32.04
C ASP A 50 33.23 1.14 -31.46
N LEU A 51 34.25 2.00 -31.55
CA LEU A 51 34.18 3.42 -31.17
C LEU A 51 33.30 4.23 -32.12
N GLU A 52 33.36 3.98 -33.40
CA GLU A 52 32.49 4.61 -34.41
C GLU A 52 31.02 4.17 -34.24
N ASN A 53 30.78 2.94 -33.77
CA ASN A 53 29.47 2.34 -33.56
C ASN A 53 29.20 2.03 -32.07
N LEU A 54 29.50 2.98 -31.18
CA LEU A 54 29.46 2.79 -29.71
C LEU A 54 28.12 2.30 -29.19
N VAL A 55 27.02 2.76 -29.80
CA VAL A 55 25.66 2.37 -29.40
C VAL A 55 25.43 0.87 -29.67
N ASP A 56 25.79 0.41 -30.86
CA ASP A 56 25.63 -0.99 -31.24
C ASP A 56 26.54 -1.91 -30.42
N TYR A 57 27.77 -1.47 -30.16
CA TYR A 57 28.66 -2.15 -29.22
C TYR A 57 28.04 -2.29 -27.82
N ALA A 58 27.50 -1.22 -27.27
CA ALA A 58 26.88 -1.26 -25.97
C ALA A 58 25.65 -2.20 -25.94
N ILE A 59 24.80 -2.16 -26.96
CA ILE A 59 23.66 -3.07 -27.10
C ILE A 59 24.12 -4.53 -27.12
N ASN A 60 25.08 -4.85 -27.94
CA ASN A 60 25.63 -6.19 -28.04
C ASN A 60 26.28 -6.68 -26.74
N TYR A 61 26.98 -5.80 -26.06
CA TYR A 61 27.60 -6.09 -24.75
C TYR A 61 26.53 -6.46 -23.70
N PHE A 62 25.47 -5.66 -23.56
CA PHE A 62 24.42 -5.96 -22.62
C PHE A 62 23.57 -7.17 -23.00
N GLN A 63 23.34 -7.43 -24.31
CA GLN A 63 22.69 -8.65 -24.75
C GLN A 63 23.51 -9.90 -24.39
N ASN A 64 24.82 -9.83 -24.49
CA ASN A 64 25.70 -10.94 -24.12
C ASN A 64 25.69 -11.19 -22.62
N ILE A 65 25.66 -10.13 -21.80
CA ILE A 65 25.47 -10.23 -20.34
C ILE A 65 24.11 -10.88 -20.04
N GLN A 66 23.05 -10.44 -20.70
CA GLN A 66 21.72 -11.02 -20.54
C GLN A 66 21.67 -12.50 -20.88
N LYS A 67 22.29 -12.91 -22.01
CA LYS A 67 22.38 -14.33 -22.39
C LYS A 67 23.15 -15.16 -21.38
N LYS A 68 24.24 -14.61 -20.83
CA LYS A 68 25.14 -15.34 -19.91
C LYS A 68 24.62 -15.42 -18.49
N TYR A 69 23.96 -14.38 -17.99
CA TYR A 69 23.60 -14.22 -16.58
C TYR A 69 22.11 -13.97 -16.32
N GLY A 70 21.29 -13.76 -17.37
CA GLY A 70 19.89 -13.36 -17.25
C GLY A 70 18.88 -14.50 -17.11
N LYS A 71 19.33 -15.77 -17.24
CA LYS A 71 18.43 -16.94 -17.33
C LYS A 71 17.51 -17.09 -16.12
N ASP A 72 18.00 -16.74 -14.91
CA ASP A 72 17.26 -16.87 -13.66
C ASP A 72 16.93 -15.50 -13.02
N LYS A 73 17.05 -14.42 -13.80
CA LYS A 73 16.84 -13.05 -13.31
C LYS A 73 15.88 -12.28 -14.24
N PRO A 74 14.57 -12.58 -14.19
CA PRO A 74 13.60 -11.84 -14.97
C PRO A 74 13.57 -10.37 -14.53
N ARG A 75 13.29 -9.47 -15.47
CA ARG A 75 13.16 -8.04 -15.17
C ARG A 75 11.93 -7.84 -14.28
N ARG A 76 12.13 -7.28 -13.09
CA ARG A 76 11.06 -6.93 -12.14
C ARG A 76 10.67 -5.45 -12.21
N THR A 77 11.46 -4.64 -12.91
CA THR A 77 11.22 -3.19 -13.04
C THR A 77 10.16 -2.92 -14.09
N GLU A 78 9.08 -2.24 -13.71
CA GLU A 78 8.08 -1.71 -14.62
C GLU A 78 8.37 -0.23 -14.90
N ILE A 79 8.33 0.17 -16.19
CA ILE A 79 8.38 1.58 -16.56
C ILE A 79 6.95 2.10 -16.51
N ARG A 80 6.65 2.97 -15.54
CA ARG A 80 5.34 3.64 -15.42
C ARG A 80 5.51 5.13 -15.66
N VAL A 81 4.54 5.74 -16.30
CA VAL A 81 4.46 7.19 -16.45
C VAL A 81 4.00 7.77 -15.12
N PHE A 82 4.78 8.68 -14.54
CA PHE A 82 4.51 9.29 -13.23
C PHE A 82 3.18 10.03 -13.15
N ASP A 83 2.64 10.46 -14.28
CA ASP A 83 1.39 11.23 -14.35
C ASP A 83 0.15 10.46 -13.84
N ASN A 84 0.23 9.13 -13.70
CA ASN A 84 -0.86 8.27 -13.24
C ASN A 84 -0.61 7.63 -11.85
N ILE A 85 0.46 8.01 -11.16
CA ILE A 85 0.76 7.50 -9.82
C ILE A 85 0.40 8.59 -8.83
N ASP A 86 -0.74 8.45 -8.14
CA ASP A 86 -1.02 9.25 -6.96
C ASP A 86 0.09 9.02 -5.93
N ALA A 87 0.79 10.07 -5.55
CA ALA A 87 1.90 10.01 -4.58
C ALA A 87 1.47 9.34 -3.27
N THR A 88 0.21 9.50 -2.89
CA THR A 88 -0.41 8.84 -1.72
C THR A 88 -0.43 7.32 -1.81
N ASN A 89 -0.48 6.74 -3.01
CA ASN A 89 -0.49 5.29 -3.20
C ASN A 89 0.89 4.64 -3.08
N VAL A 90 1.96 5.44 -3.19
CA VAL A 90 3.36 4.99 -3.12
C VAL A 90 4.02 5.40 -1.79
N ALA A 91 3.38 6.32 -1.07
CA ALA A 91 3.88 6.82 0.20
C ALA A 91 3.97 5.69 1.24
N VAL A 92 5.15 5.52 1.81
CA VAL A 92 5.39 4.57 2.89
C VAL A 92 4.80 5.16 4.18
N ALA A 93 4.02 4.36 4.93
CA ALA A 93 3.56 4.78 6.25
C ALA A 93 4.76 4.76 7.22
N ASN A 94 5.36 5.90 7.41
CA ASN A 94 6.53 6.13 8.27
C ASN A 94 6.19 6.88 9.55
N GLU A 95 4.96 7.36 9.68
CA GLU A 95 4.48 8.12 10.82
C GLU A 95 3.49 7.31 11.65
N LYS A 96 3.63 7.36 12.98
CA LYS A 96 2.68 6.77 13.93
C LYS A 96 1.64 7.81 14.31
N PHE A 97 0.37 7.44 14.21
CA PHE A 97 -0.75 8.33 14.51
C PHE A 97 -1.40 8.01 15.85
N TYR A 98 -1.66 9.04 16.64
CA TYR A 98 -2.15 8.96 18.01
C TYR A 98 -3.41 9.80 18.20
N ILE A 99 -4.19 9.45 19.23
CA ILE A 99 -5.42 10.16 19.59
C ILE A 99 -5.50 10.40 21.09
N ASN A 100 -5.91 11.61 21.46
CA ASN A 100 -6.35 11.95 22.81
C ASN A 100 -7.85 12.23 22.80
N ARG A 101 -8.65 11.21 23.12
CA ARG A 101 -10.13 11.29 23.08
C ARG A 101 -10.69 12.27 24.10
N ALA A 102 -10.05 12.38 25.27
CA ALA A 102 -10.51 13.23 26.36
C ALA A 102 -10.35 14.72 26.08
N GLU A 103 -9.20 15.08 25.48
CA GLU A 103 -8.90 16.47 25.13
C GLU A 103 -9.30 16.83 23.70
N GLY A 104 -9.56 15.84 22.84
CA GLY A 104 -10.02 16.04 21.47
C GLY A 104 -8.90 16.36 20.48
N PHE A 105 -7.69 15.85 20.72
CA PHE A 105 -6.55 16.02 19.83
C PHE A 105 -6.20 14.74 19.09
N ILE A 106 -5.71 14.89 17.87
CA ILE A 106 -5.12 13.84 17.04
C ILE A 106 -3.77 14.31 16.49
N GLY A 107 -2.87 13.40 16.14
CA GLY A 107 -1.61 13.77 15.51
C GLY A 107 -0.45 12.81 15.75
N THR A 108 0.70 13.08 15.13
CA THR A 108 1.89 12.22 15.18
C THR A 108 2.77 12.48 16.40
N SER A 109 2.67 13.67 17.03
CA SER A 109 3.50 14.03 18.18
C SER A 109 2.92 13.59 19.53
N LEU A 110 1.72 13.03 19.57
CA LEU A 110 1.00 12.64 20.80
C LEU A 110 1.44 11.27 21.33
N LYS A 111 2.74 11.02 21.43
CA LYS A 111 3.35 9.71 21.76
C LYS A 111 2.98 9.13 23.13
N LYS A 112 2.38 9.92 24.00
CA LYS A 112 1.91 9.51 25.35
C LYS A 112 0.44 9.07 25.36
N ASP A 113 -0.27 9.32 24.25
CA ASP A 113 -1.69 9.05 24.10
C ASP A 113 -1.92 7.70 23.37
N GLU A 114 -3.18 7.39 23.06
CA GLU A 114 -3.57 6.14 22.40
C GLU A 114 -3.01 6.07 20.96
N TYR A 115 -2.18 5.06 20.68
CA TYR A 115 -1.76 4.74 19.31
C TYR A 115 -2.93 4.15 18.53
N VAL A 116 -3.13 4.57 17.27
CA VAL A 116 -4.24 4.10 16.43
C VAL A 116 -3.73 3.30 15.23
N PHE A 117 -2.87 3.87 14.40
CA PHE A 117 -2.33 3.23 13.19
C PHE A 117 -1.06 3.94 12.69
N ASP A 118 -0.38 3.29 11.72
CA ASP A 118 0.70 3.92 10.96
C ASP A 118 0.14 4.59 9.68
N CYS A 119 0.59 5.80 9.37
CA CYS A 119 0.18 6.56 8.18
C CYS A 119 1.38 7.21 7.49
N SER A 120 1.15 7.78 6.31
CA SER A 120 2.08 8.67 5.64
C SER A 120 1.75 10.12 5.98
N ASP A 121 2.74 11.00 5.93
CA ASP A 121 2.58 12.46 5.99
C ASP A 121 1.70 13.04 4.86
N LEU A 122 1.52 12.27 3.77
CA LEU A 122 0.65 12.62 2.64
C LEU A 122 -0.81 12.18 2.80
N ASP A 123 -1.10 11.35 3.79
CA ASP A 123 -2.45 10.82 4.00
C ASP A 123 -3.43 11.90 4.51
N ASP A 124 -4.70 11.67 4.23
CA ASP A 124 -5.81 12.41 4.82
C ASP A 124 -6.45 11.58 5.93
N ILE A 125 -6.76 12.22 7.05
CA ILE A 125 -7.32 11.58 8.23
C ILE A 125 -8.79 11.98 8.37
N ILE A 126 -9.68 10.98 8.40
CA ILE A 126 -11.09 11.16 8.68
C ILE A 126 -11.37 10.94 10.16
N THR A 127 -12.18 11.82 10.74
CA THR A 127 -12.58 11.75 12.14
C THR A 127 -14.09 11.83 12.27
N PHE A 128 -14.64 11.07 13.21
CA PHE A 128 -16.07 11.07 13.54
C PHE A 128 -16.24 11.34 15.04
N ARG A 129 -17.15 12.23 15.36
CA ARG A 129 -17.46 12.61 16.76
C ARG A 129 -18.85 12.15 17.18
N LYS A 130 -19.05 12.04 18.47
CA LYS A 130 -20.31 11.62 19.09
C LYS A 130 -21.48 12.55 18.80
N ASP A 131 -21.21 13.83 18.56
CA ASP A 131 -22.21 14.82 18.15
C ASP A 131 -22.67 14.65 16.68
N GLY A 132 -22.19 13.61 16.00
CA GLY A 132 -22.49 13.34 14.59
C GLY A 132 -21.74 14.23 13.62
N THR A 133 -20.67 14.88 14.03
CA THR A 133 -19.80 15.67 13.16
C THR A 133 -18.68 14.78 12.59
N MET A 134 -18.37 14.99 11.33
CA MET A 134 -17.26 14.38 10.62
C MET A 134 -16.38 15.46 10.03
N GLN A 135 -15.07 15.25 10.02
CA GLN A 135 -14.09 16.12 9.41
C GLN A 135 -12.95 15.31 8.78
N VAL A 136 -12.34 15.83 7.70
CA VAL A 136 -11.11 15.28 7.14
C VAL A 136 -10.02 16.34 7.20
N THR A 137 -8.87 15.96 7.78
CA THR A 137 -7.69 16.83 7.93
C THR A 137 -6.46 16.15 7.32
N LYS A 138 -5.40 16.91 7.09
CA LYS A 138 -4.09 16.32 6.80
C LYS A 138 -3.47 15.70 8.03
N VAL A 139 -2.48 14.83 7.82
CA VAL A 139 -1.60 14.38 8.88
C VAL A 139 -0.77 15.57 9.38
N GLU A 140 -0.91 15.89 10.68
CA GLU A 140 -0.19 16.98 11.34
C GLU A 140 0.36 16.48 12.69
N ALA A 141 1.30 17.23 13.24
CA ALA A 141 1.92 16.90 14.53
C ALA A 141 0.88 16.88 15.68
N LYS A 142 -0.04 17.84 15.69
CA LYS A 142 -1.13 17.95 16.68
C LYS A 142 -2.25 18.83 16.12
N THR A 143 -3.46 18.27 16.00
CA THR A 143 -4.65 18.98 15.51
C THR A 143 -5.78 18.81 16.50
N PHE A 144 -6.48 19.89 16.82
CA PHE A 144 -7.68 19.86 17.64
C PHE A 144 -8.91 19.57 16.75
N ILE A 145 -9.61 18.47 17.07
CA ILE A 145 -10.82 18.03 16.33
C ILE A 145 -12.09 18.23 17.15
N GLY A 146 -11.96 18.38 18.44
CA GLY A 146 -13.06 18.40 19.39
C GLY A 146 -13.16 17.09 20.18
N LYS A 147 -13.85 17.17 21.32
CA LYS A 147 -14.01 16.06 22.27
C LYS A 147 -14.95 14.98 21.73
N ASP A 148 -14.99 13.85 22.42
CA ASP A 148 -15.87 12.71 22.14
C ASP A 148 -15.66 12.11 20.75
N ILE A 149 -14.39 11.89 20.37
CA ILE A 149 -14.01 11.26 19.12
C ILE A 149 -14.39 9.77 19.17
N LEU A 150 -15.23 9.34 18.23
CA LEU A 150 -15.67 7.94 18.09
C LEU A 150 -14.68 7.12 17.27
N HIS A 151 -14.27 7.67 16.13
CA HIS A 151 -13.42 6.96 15.17
C HIS A 151 -12.44 7.91 14.49
N VAL A 152 -11.24 7.39 14.21
CA VAL A 152 -10.20 8.03 13.41
C VAL A 152 -9.62 6.99 12.45
N GLY A 153 -9.45 7.35 11.19
CA GLY A 153 -8.89 6.46 10.18
C GLY A 153 -8.27 7.22 9.01
N VAL A 154 -7.51 6.50 8.17
CA VAL A 154 -7.01 7.07 6.92
C VAL A 154 -8.15 7.15 5.91
N TRP A 155 -8.32 8.32 5.30
CA TRP A 155 -9.33 8.55 4.29
C TRP A 155 -8.73 8.57 2.88
N LYS A 156 -9.38 7.89 1.94
CA LYS A 156 -8.99 7.88 0.53
C LYS A 156 -10.11 8.47 -0.32
N LYS A 157 -9.75 9.42 -1.19
CA LYS A 157 -10.69 10.02 -2.14
C LYS A 157 -11.26 8.96 -3.08
N ASN A 158 -12.57 9.05 -3.35
CA ASN A 158 -13.32 8.11 -4.20
C ASN A 158 -13.38 6.66 -3.71
N ASP A 159 -12.98 6.39 -2.46
CA ASP A 159 -13.17 5.07 -1.86
C ASP A 159 -14.65 4.82 -1.59
N LYS A 160 -15.21 3.81 -2.27
CA LYS A 160 -16.58 3.35 -2.11
C LYS A 160 -16.67 2.07 -1.26
N ARG A 161 -15.52 1.50 -0.89
CA ARG A 161 -15.48 0.24 -0.15
C ARG A 161 -15.51 0.43 1.35
N THR A 162 -14.88 1.49 1.84
CA THR A 162 -15.00 1.86 3.25
C THR A 162 -16.42 2.37 3.52
N VAL A 163 -17.17 1.56 4.25
CA VAL A 163 -18.57 1.80 4.58
C VAL A 163 -18.68 2.03 6.08
N TYR A 164 -19.44 3.04 6.44
CA TYR A 164 -19.71 3.39 7.85
C TYR A 164 -21.14 3.02 8.18
N ASN A 165 -21.32 2.30 9.30
CA ASN A 165 -22.65 1.98 9.83
C ASN A 165 -22.88 2.83 11.10
N MET A 166 -24.03 3.43 11.21
CA MET A 166 -24.30 4.39 12.27
C MET A 166 -25.75 4.30 12.74
N VAL A 167 -25.92 4.38 14.07
CA VAL A 167 -27.23 4.65 14.70
C VAL A 167 -27.12 5.93 15.49
N TYR A 168 -28.02 6.88 15.26
CA TYR A 168 -28.04 8.15 15.94
C TYR A 168 -29.44 8.53 16.42
N ARG A 169 -29.49 9.39 17.43
CA ARG A 169 -30.71 10.00 17.93
C ARG A 169 -30.81 11.42 17.40
N GLU A 170 -31.98 11.79 16.90
CA GLU A 170 -32.28 13.15 16.45
C GLU A 170 -32.76 14.00 17.61
N GLY A 171 -31.92 14.97 18.02
CA GLY A 171 -32.21 15.81 19.16
C GLY A 171 -32.11 15.07 20.52
N LYS A 172 -32.50 15.75 21.60
CA LYS A 172 -32.35 15.24 22.97
C LYS A 172 -33.32 14.10 23.30
N ASP A 173 -34.54 14.16 22.81
CA ASP A 173 -35.61 13.20 23.06
C ASP A 173 -36.29 12.70 21.79
N GLY A 174 -35.62 12.83 20.64
CA GLY A 174 -36.15 12.50 19.34
C GLY A 174 -36.05 11.05 18.96
N PRO A 175 -36.51 10.70 17.73
CA PRO A 175 -36.45 9.36 17.17
C PRO A 175 -35.00 8.94 16.86
N TYR A 176 -34.83 7.62 16.75
CA TYR A 176 -33.55 6.99 16.41
C TYR A 176 -33.55 6.54 14.98
N TYR A 177 -32.46 6.85 14.27
CA TYR A 177 -32.25 6.50 12.87
C TYR A 177 -31.02 5.64 12.72
N MET A 178 -31.04 4.78 11.72
CA MET A 178 -29.87 4.00 11.28
C MET A 178 -29.51 4.35 9.86
N LYS A 179 -28.23 4.38 9.54
CA LYS A 179 -27.78 4.56 8.17
C LYS A 179 -26.48 3.82 7.89
N ARG A 180 -26.31 3.49 6.63
CA ARG A 180 -25.12 2.88 6.07
C ARG A 180 -24.64 3.76 4.93
N PHE A 181 -23.40 4.23 4.99
CA PHE A 181 -22.94 5.24 4.04
C PHE A 181 -21.44 5.16 3.75
N SER A 182 -21.02 5.73 2.63
CA SER A 182 -19.63 5.92 2.26
C SER A 182 -19.30 7.42 2.14
N VAL A 183 -18.02 7.77 2.31
CA VAL A 183 -17.51 9.15 2.21
C VAL A 183 -16.50 9.22 1.08
N THR A 184 -16.98 9.51 -0.13
CA THR A 184 -16.18 9.48 -1.37
C THR A 184 -15.51 10.82 -1.69
N GLY A 185 -16.03 11.93 -1.17
CA GLY A 185 -15.50 13.26 -1.44
C GLY A 185 -15.82 14.24 -0.32
N VAL A 186 -14.82 15.02 0.07
CA VAL A 186 -14.91 16.06 1.11
C VAL A 186 -14.01 17.25 0.75
N ILE A 187 -14.28 18.40 1.34
CA ILE A 187 -13.34 19.52 1.41
C ILE A 187 -12.60 19.39 2.75
N ARG A 188 -11.27 19.41 2.71
CA ARG A 188 -10.44 19.33 3.92
C ARG A 188 -10.75 20.45 4.87
N ASN A 189 -10.66 20.17 6.15
CA ASN A 189 -10.89 21.08 7.28
C ASN A 189 -12.34 21.59 7.42
N ASN A 190 -13.27 21.12 6.57
CA ASN A 190 -14.68 21.42 6.72
C ASN A 190 -15.35 20.36 7.62
N GLU A 191 -16.22 20.84 8.50
CA GLU A 191 -17.09 20.00 9.32
C GLU A 191 -18.37 19.63 8.56
N TYR A 192 -18.75 18.36 8.61
CA TYR A 192 -19.96 17.83 8.00
C TYR A 192 -20.84 17.20 9.09
N LYS A 193 -22.11 17.53 9.10
CA LYS A 193 -23.11 16.92 9.98
C LYS A 193 -23.63 15.63 9.33
N LEU A 194 -23.41 14.51 10.00
CA LEU A 194 -23.91 13.19 9.60
C LEU A 194 -25.23 12.85 10.29
N ALA A 195 -25.39 13.28 11.53
CA ALA A 195 -26.67 13.27 12.24
C ALA A 195 -27.51 14.50 11.84
N SER A 196 -28.73 14.59 12.39
CA SER A 196 -29.57 15.77 12.18
C SER A 196 -28.95 17.04 12.79
N ASP A 197 -29.24 18.20 12.20
CA ASP A 197 -28.86 19.53 12.72
C ASP A 197 -29.60 19.92 14.00
N VAL A 198 -30.55 19.10 14.44
CA VAL A 198 -31.30 19.35 15.68
C VAL A 198 -30.35 19.28 16.87
N LYS A 199 -30.34 20.36 17.69
CA LYS A 199 -29.46 20.45 18.85
C LYS A 199 -29.70 19.27 19.82
N GLY A 200 -28.59 18.61 20.22
CA GLY A 200 -28.64 17.44 21.10
C GLY A 200 -28.75 16.12 20.38
N SER A 201 -28.60 16.11 19.04
CA SER A 201 -28.41 14.89 18.27
C SER A 201 -27.10 14.20 18.68
N GLU A 202 -27.12 12.87 18.74
CA GLU A 202 -26.02 12.08 19.30
C GLU A 202 -25.91 10.74 18.56
N VAL A 203 -24.69 10.34 18.23
CA VAL A 203 -24.38 9.01 17.69
C VAL A 203 -24.25 8.02 18.83
N LEU A 204 -25.01 6.93 18.77
CA LEU A 204 -25.08 5.90 19.80
C LEU A 204 -24.34 4.62 19.41
N TYR A 205 -24.19 4.39 18.12
CA TYR A 205 -23.44 3.28 17.54
C TYR A 205 -22.73 3.76 16.29
N PHE A 206 -21.48 3.33 16.12
CA PHE A 206 -20.67 3.64 14.96
C PHE A 206 -19.69 2.51 14.69
N SER A 207 -19.57 2.07 13.43
CA SER A 207 -18.53 1.18 12.95
C SER A 207 -17.96 1.67 11.63
N ALA A 208 -16.68 1.37 11.39
CA ALA A 208 -15.99 1.64 10.15
C ALA A 208 -15.57 0.31 9.52
N ASN A 209 -16.02 0.07 8.31
CA ASN A 209 -15.96 -1.23 7.64
C ASN A 209 -15.20 -1.10 6.32
N PRO A 210 -13.87 -1.38 6.27
CA PRO A 210 -13.03 -1.14 5.09
C PRO A 210 -13.41 -1.93 3.84
N ASN A 211 -14.13 -3.03 4.01
CA ASN A 211 -14.62 -3.87 2.91
C ASN A 211 -16.15 -3.93 2.84
N GLY A 212 -16.86 -2.97 3.44
CA GLY A 212 -18.29 -2.93 3.44
C GLY A 212 -18.91 -4.09 4.20
N GLU A 213 -18.34 -4.46 5.33
CA GLU A 213 -18.90 -5.41 6.26
C GLU A 213 -20.23 -4.86 6.82
N ALA A 214 -21.16 -5.77 7.10
CA ALA A 214 -22.48 -5.44 7.62
C ALA A 214 -22.76 -6.30 8.85
N GLU A 215 -22.51 -5.73 10.02
CA GLU A 215 -22.76 -6.37 11.30
C GLU A 215 -24.23 -6.37 11.68
N ILE A 216 -24.58 -7.26 12.61
CA ILE A 216 -25.90 -7.30 13.27
C ILE A 216 -25.76 -6.71 14.65
N ILE A 217 -26.61 -5.75 14.98
CA ILE A 217 -26.66 -5.10 16.30
C ILE A 217 -28.00 -5.33 16.98
N SER A 218 -27.97 -5.33 18.31
CA SER A 218 -29.17 -5.39 19.15
C SER A 218 -29.40 -4.04 19.84
N VAL A 219 -30.53 -3.42 19.54
CA VAL A 219 -30.99 -2.19 20.18
C VAL A 219 -31.92 -2.55 21.33
N LEU A 220 -31.48 -2.29 22.54
CA LEU A 220 -32.28 -2.51 23.77
C LEU A 220 -33.01 -1.25 24.15
N LEU A 221 -34.33 -1.32 24.24
CA LEU A 221 -35.20 -0.19 24.61
C LEU A 221 -35.35 -0.07 26.13
N LYS A 222 -35.60 1.14 26.61
CA LYS A 222 -35.99 1.35 28.00
C LYS A 222 -37.40 0.77 28.20
N PRO A 223 -37.66 0.03 29.31
CA PRO A 223 -38.99 -0.51 29.59
C PRO A 223 -40.04 0.59 29.62
N SER A 224 -41.16 0.36 28.96
CA SER A 224 -42.31 1.24 28.96
C SER A 224 -43.60 0.41 28.79
N ALA A 225 -44.72 0.82 29.42
CA ALA A 225 -46.01 0.12 29.30
C ALA A 225 -46.51 -0.03 27.86
N ARG A 226 -45.99 0.77 26.92
CA ARG A 226 -46.38 0.73 25.49
C ARG A 226 -45.54 -0.18 24.66
N ILE A 227 -44.46 -0.79 25.21
CA ILE A 227 -43.49 -1.59 24.49
C ILE A 227 -43.68 -3.07 24.83
N ARG A 228 -44.10 -3.87 23.84
CA ARG A 228 -44.20 -5.33 24.00
C ARG A 228 -42.90 -6.06 23.82
N LYS A 229 -42.04 -5.57 22.91
CA LYS A 229 -40.68 -6.11 22.65
C LYS A 229 -39.67 -5.03 22.95
N ASN A 230 -38.82 -5.24 23.93
CA ASN A 230 -37.80 -4.29 24.36
C ASN A 230 -36.45 -4.45 23.64
N ARG A 231 -36.38 -5.36 22.63
CA ARG A 231 -35.19 -5.62 21.83
C ARG A 231 -35.55 -5.59 20.35
N ILE A 232 -34.74 -4.88 19.56
CA ILE A 232 -34.83 -4.79 18.11
C ILE A 232 -33.44 -5.20 17.58
N ASP A 233 -33.40 -6.27 16.79
CA ASP A 233 -32.18 -6.64 16.09
C ASP A 233 -32.18 -5.93 14.74
N ILE A 234 -31.03 -5.38 14.34
CA ILE A 234 -30.81 -4.65 13.10
C ILE A 234 -29.66 -5.33 12.36
N ASP A 235 -29.93 -5.76 11.14
CA ASP A 235 -28.93 -6.23 10.20
C ASP A 235 -28.59 -5.07 9.25
N PHE A 236 -27.34 -4.62 9.25
CA PHE A 236 -26.90 -3.56 8.34
C PHE A 236 -26.83 -4.01 6.88
N SER A 237 -26.85 -5.31 6.59
CA SER A 237 -26.89 -5.84 5.22
C SER A 237 -28.19 -5.49 4.49
N ASP A 238 -29.29 -5.29 5.23
CA ASP A 238 -30.59 -4.89 4.69
C ASP A 238 -30.60 -3.40 4.24
N LEU A 239 -29.57 -2.64 4.59
CA LEU A 239 -29.48 -1.23 4.25
C LEU A 239 -28.63 -0.99 3.00
N ALA A 240 -29.20 -0.25 2.05
CA ALA A 240 -28.43 0.24 0.91
C ALA A 240 -27.35 1.23 1.37
N ILE A 241 -26.13 1.10 0.82
CA ILE A 241 -25.05 2.05 1.02
C ILE A 241 -25.40 3.36 0.29
N LYS A 242 -25.52 4.45 1.03
CA LYS A 242 -25.89 5.77 0.51
C LYS A 242 -24.74 6.78 0.69
N GLY A 243 -24.91 8.00 0.24
CA GLY A 243 -24.02 9.11 0.54
C GLY A 243 -24.14 9.55 2.02
N ARG A 244 -23.13 10.24 2.52
CA ARG A 244 -23.06 10.75 3.89
C ARG A 244 -24.26 11.61 4.31
N ASP A 245 -24.84 12.36 3.37
CA ASP A 245 -25.92 13.33 3.62
C ASP A 245 -27.30 12.67 3.79
N SER A 246 -27.39 11.34 3.65
CA SER A 246 -28.64 10.61 3.85
C SER A 246 -29.10 10.67 5.31
N LYS A 247 -30.41 10.89 5.54
CA LYS A 247 -30.99 10.86 6.89
C LYS A 247 -30.98 9.44 7.49
N GLY A 248 -31.11 8.41 6.67
CA GLY A 248 -31.22 7.02 7.10
C GLY A 248 -32.66 6.57 7.34
N ASN A 249 -32.80 5.37 7.90
CA ASN A 249 -34.08 4.73 8.16
C ASN A 249 -34.44 4.83 9.65
N LEU A 250 -35.72 5.01 9.95
CA LEU A 250 -36.22 5.06 11.30
C LEU A 250 -36.05 3.69 11.99
N VAL A 251 -35.43 3.65 13.15
CA VAL A 251 -35.30 2.47 14.00
C VAL A 251 -36.46 2.42 14.99
N THR A 252 -36.59 3.48 15.79
CA THR A 252 -37.60 3.55 16.83
C THR A 252 -37.81 5.00 17.29
N LYS A 253 -39.02 5.26 17.83
CA LYS A 253 -39.34 6.51 18.55
C LYS A 253 -39.20 6.35 20.06
N TYR A 254 -38.96 5.12 20.53
CA TYR A 254 -38.87 4.84 21.97
C TYR A 254 -37.43 5.01 22.44
N ALA A 255 -37.29 5.36 23.74
CA ALA A 255 -35.99 5.59 24.34
C ALA A 255 -35.11 4.31 24.31
N VAL A 256 -33.93 4.43 23.74
CA VAL A 256 -32.92 3.38 23.71
C VAL A 256 -32.15 3.37 25.01
N LYS A 257 -31.95 2.18 25.61
CA LYS A 257 -31.14 1.96 26.80
C LYS A 257 -29.67 1.78 26.43
N LYS A 258 -29.39 0.88 25.45
CA LYS A 258 -28.06 0.62 24.91
C LYS A 258 -28.16 -0.08 23.57
N ILE A 259 -27.05 -0.08 22.82
CA ILE A 259 -26.85 -0.81 21.57
C ILE A 259 -25.63 -1.71 21.75
N GLU A 260 -25.75 -2.98 21.34
CA GLU A 260 -24.72 -3.99 21.47
C GLU A 260 -24.47 -4.65 20.10
N LEU A 261 -23.22 -4.92 19.78
CA LEU A 261 -22.87 -5.79 18.66
C LEU A 261 -23.38 -7.21 18.98
N LYS A 262 -24.14 -7.81 18.07
CA LYS A 262 -24.65 -9.15 18.20
C LYS A 262 -23.83 -10.15 17.38
N GLU A 263 -23.53 -9.81 16.14
CA GLU A 263 -22.78 -10.63 15.22
C GLU A 263 -21.85 -9.74 14.38
N GLU A 264 -20.62 -10.19 14.17
CA GLU A 264 -19.69 -9.52 13.28
C GLU A 264 -20.18 -9.57 11.83
N GLY A 265 -19.85 -8.52 11.07
CA GLY A 265 -20.34 -8.37 9.70
C GLY A 265 -19.52 -9.13 8.68
N ILE A 266 -20.23 -9.57 7.63
CA ILE A 266 -19.62 -10.08 6.41
C ILE A 266 -19.72 -9.00 5.34
N SER A 267 -18.73 -8.92 4.44
CA SER A 267 -18.76 -7.96 3.34
C SER A 267 -19.92 -8.22 2.40
N THR A 268 -20.66 -7.16 2.12
CA THR A 268 -21.77 -7.17 1.13
C THR A 268 -21.31 -6.73 -0.26
N LEU A 269 -20.02 -6.43 -0.43
CA LEU A 269 -19.45 -5.95 -1.68
C LEU A 269 -18.90 -7.10 -2.53
N ALA A 270 -18.82 -6.86 -3.86
CA ALA A 270 -18.22 -7.81 -4.78
C ALA A 270 -16.75 -8.13 -4.43
N PRO A 271 -16.28 -9.37 -4.68
CA PRO A 271 -14.90 -9.75 -4.49
C PRO A 271 -13.96 -8.81 -5.23
N ARG A 272 -12.76 -8.59 -4.66
CA ARG A 272 -11.70 -7.80 -5.31
C ARG A 272 -10.39 -8.57 -5.38
N LYS A 273 -9.62 -8.31 -6.41
CA LYS A 273 -8.26 -8.85 -6.53
C LYS A 273 -7.34 -8.11 -5.58
N ILE A 274 -6.48 -8.85 -4.89
CA ILE A 274 -5.48 -8.34 -3.96
C ILE A 274 -4.11 -8.78 -4.46
N TRP A 275 -3.19 -7.84 -4.53
CA TRP A 275 -1.79 -8.06 -4.84
C TRP A 275 -0.93 -7.73 -3.63
N PHE A 276 0.19 -8.40 -3.53
CA PHE A 276 1.22 -8.10 -2.54
C PHE A 276 2.44 -7.47 -3.22
N ASP A 277 2.78 -6.27 -2.81
CA ASP A 277 3.97 -5.56 -3.27
C ASP A 277 5.12 -5.81 -2.28
N GLU A 278 6.08 -6.65 -2.69
CA GLU A 278 7.26 -7.00 -1.87
C GLU A 278 8.15 -5.79 -1.58
N SER A 279 8.17 -4.76 -2.44
CA SER A 279 9.05 -3.61 -2.29
C SER A 279 8.64 -2.69 -1.14
N VAL A 280 7.35 -2.53 -0.94
CA VAL A 280 6.76 -1.73 0.15
C VAL A 280 6.09 -2.59 1.22
N ARG A 281 6.06 -3.92 1.03
CA ARG A 281 5.50 -4.93 1.94
C ARG A 281 4.07 -4.66 2.35
N ARG A 282 3.25 -4.36 1.36
CA ARG A 282 1.84 -4.03 1.55
C ARG A 282 0.96 -4.71 0.53
N LEU A 283 -0.27 -4.89 0.94
CA LEU A 283 -1.35 -5.26 0.03
C LEU A 283 -1.76 -4.05 -0.82
N ASN A 284 -2.14 -4.32 -2.06
CA ASN A 284 -2.70 -3.30 -2.94
C ASN A 284 -3.76 -3.88 -3.87
N VAL A 285 -4.51 -3.00 -4.52
CA VAL A 285 -5.56 -3.34 -5.52
C VAL A 285 -5.22 -2.82 -6.91
N GLU A 286 -4.05 -2.26 -7.09
CA GLU A 286 -3.59 -1.58 -8.29
C GLU A 286 -2.82 -2.49 -9.25
N GLY A 287 -2.66 -3.76 -8.90
CA GLY A 287 -1.94 -4.75 -9.72
C GLY A 287 -0.42 -4.72 -9.54
N ARG A 288 0.09 -4.16 -8.43
CA ARG A 288 1.53 -4.13 -8.15
C ARG A 288 1.97 -5.38 -7.38
N GLY A 289 3.03 -6.04 -7.87
CA GLY A 289 3.62 -7.22 -7.24
C GLY A 289 2.89 -8.52 -7.56
N VAL A 290 2.84 -9.44 -6.61
CA VAL A 290 2.29 -10.79 -6.75
C VAL A 290 0.80 -10.80 -6.50
N LEU A 291 0.01 -11.37 -7.42
CA LEU A 291 -1.44 -11.56 -7.23
C LEU A 291 -1.68 -12.67 -6.19
N LEU A 292 -2.28 -12.32 -5.06
CA LEU A 292 -2.68 -13.29 -4.03
C LEU A 292 -4.02 -13.97 -4.35
N GLY A 293 -4.86 -13.33 -5.15
CA GLY A 293 -6.16 -13.87 -5.55
C GLY A 293 -7.30 -12.88 -5.48
N SER A 294 -8.53 -13.41 -5.60
CA SER A 294 -9.77 -12.65 -5.43
C SER A 294 -10.34 -12.90 -4.03
N PHE A 295 -10.55 -11.81 -3.27
CA PHE A 295 -10.96 -11.85 -1.87
C PHE A 295 -12.38 -11.36 -1.67
N LYS A 296 -13.16 -12.09 -0.89
CA LYS A 296 -14.44 -11.69 -0.30
C LYS A 296 -14.21 -11.20 1.14
N GLY A 297 -15.24 -10.65 1.76
CA GLY A 297 -15.11 -10.00 3.06
C GLY A 297 -14.63 -10.88 4.23
N ASP A 298 -14.89 -12.16 4.18
CA ASP A 298 -14.52 -13.14 5.20
C ASP A 298 -13.21 -13.90 4.91
N ASP A 299 -12.67 -13.73 3.70
CA ASP A 299 -11.40 -14.36 3.32
C ASP A 299 -10.24 -13.86 4.20
N LYS A 300 -9.31 -14.75 4.47
CA LYS A 300 -8.09 -14.47 5.26
C LYS A 300 -6.85 -14.70 4.42
N ILE A 301 -5.75 -14.11 4.86
CA ILE A 301 -4.41 -14.37 4.36
C ILE A 301 -3.70 -15.24 5.37
N LEU A 302 -3.13 -16.34 4.92
CA LEU A 302 -2.19 -17.16 5.69
C LEU A 302 -0.80 -16.56 5.55
N THR A 303 -0.17 -16.28 6.68
CA THR A 303 1.24 -15.90 6.74
C THR A 303 1.99 -16.90 7.60
N ILE A 304 3.15 -17.35 7.13
CA ILE A 304 4.08 -18.18 7.90
C ILE A 304 5.45 -17.49 7.84
N ASN A 305 6.02 -17.23 9.01
CA ASN A 305 7.32 -16.57 9.10
C ASN A 305 8.47 -17.60 9.16
N THR A 306 9.71 -17.11 9.09
CA THR A 306 10.93 -17.93 9.16
C THR A 306 11.10 -18.66 10.50
N LYS A 307 10.38 -18.26 11.55
CA LYS A 307 10.35 -18.91 12.86
C LYS A 307 9.32 -20.05 12.93
N GLY A 308 8.55 -20.26 11.86
CA GLY A 308 7.50 -21.27 11.80
C GLY A 308 6.19 -20.85 12.46
N GLU A 309 6.01 -19.56 12.78
CA GLU A 309 4.74 -19.05 13.30
C GLU A 309 3.75 -18.82 12.16
N ALA A 310 2.59 -19.47 12.25
CA ALA A 310 1.49 -19.28 11.30
C ALA A 310 0.43 -18.33 11.88
N LYS A 311 -0.05 -17.38 11.06
CA LYS A 311 -1.11 -16.43 11.42
C LYS A 311 -2.12 -16.30 10.29
N LEU A 312 -3.40 -16.21 10.67
CA LEU A 312 -4.48 -15.83 9.75
C LEU A 312 -4.86 -14.38 10.01
N ILE A 313 -4.66 -13.54 9.01
CA ILE A 313 -4.93 -12.11 9.11
C ILE A 313 -5.98 -11.68 8.07
N SER A 314 -6.65 -10.56 8.33
CA SER A 314 -7.53 -9.93 7.34
C SER A 314 -6.73 -9.36 6.17
N PHE A 315 -7.36 -9.20 5.01
CA PHE A 315 -6.72 -8.56 3.85
C PHE A 315 -6.89 -7.03 3.84
N ASP A 316 -6.77 -6.40 5.01
CA ASP A 316 -6.75 -4.94 5.11
C ASP A 316 -5.52 -4.37 4.39
N LEU A 317 -5.74 -3.36 3.53
CA LEU A 317 -4.66 -2.71 2.78
C LEU A 317 -3.71 -1.91 3.68
N MET A 318 -4.10 -1.66 4.93
CA MET A 318 -3.26 -1.02 5.95
C MET A 318 -2.27 -1.98 6.59
N ASN A 319 -2.48 -3.30 6.45
CA ASN A 319 -1.58 -4.30 7.00
C ASN A 319 -0.17 -4.14 6.42
N ARG A 320 0.80 -4.14 7.32
CA ARG A 320 2.23 -4.16 6.99
C ARG A 320 2.79 -5.54 7.33
N PHE A 321 3.66 -6.04 6.44
CA PHE A 321 4.29 -7.33 6.59
C PHE A 321 5.77 -7.16 6.89
N ASP A 322 6.29 -7.99 7.79
CA ASP A 322 7.71 -8.03 8.14
C ASP A 322 8.54 -8.75 7.07
N ASP A 323 9.87 -8.72 7.19
CA ASP A 323 10.83 -9.33 6.24
C ASP A 323 10.91 -10.85 6.34
N ASP A 324 10.40 -11.40 7.41
CA ASP A 324 10.69 -12.76 7.85
C ASP A 324 9.60 -13.77 7.46
N TYR A 325 8.65 -13.45 6.59
CA TYR A 325 7.66 -14.41 6.12
C TYR A 325 8.20 -15.32 5.00
N LEU A 326 7.84 -16.61 5.10
CA LEU A 326 8.11 -17.63 4.07
C LEU A 326 6.92 -17.85 3.15
N ILE A 327 5.69 -17.79 3.69
CA ILE A 327 4.44 -17.99 2.98
C ILE A 327 3.55 -16.81 3.24
N LEU A 328 2.97 -16.28 2.16
CA LEU A 328 1.95 -15.25 2.18
C LEU A 328 0.98 -15.52 1.03
N GLU A 329 -0.16 -16.11 1.37
CA GLU A 329 -1.14 -16.54 0.38
C GLU A 329 -2.57 -16.44 0.90
N LYS A 330 -3.54 -16.49 -0.01
CA LYS A 330 -4.95 -16.57 0.37
C LYS A 330 -5.21 -17.89 1.10
N TRP A 331 -5.83 -17.80 2.30
CA TRP A 331 -6.23 -18.98 3.05
C TRP A 331 -7.39 -19.73 2.37
N HIS A 332 -7.23 -21.02 2.18
CA HIS A 332 -8.25 -21.94 1.66
C HIS A 332 -8.56 -22.97 2.72
N PRO A 333 -9.72 -22.86 3.44
CA PRO A 333 -10.07 -23.78 4.54
C PRO A 333 -10.17 -25.26 4.10
N GLU A 334 -10.48 -25.48 2.82
CA GLU A 334 -10.66 -26.82 2.26
C GLU A 334 -9.32 -27.49 1.86
N GLN A 335 -8.26 -26.72 1.76
CA GLN A 335 -6.93 -27.28 1.52
C GLN A 335 -6.30 -27.60 2.88
N ALA A 336 -6.40 -28.88 3.28
CA ALA A 336 -5.66 -29.37 4.42
C ALA A 336 -4.16 -29.15 4.17
N VAL A 337 -3.54 -28.31 4.98
CA VAL A 337 -2.08 -28.20 5.03
C VAL A 337 -1.58 -29.48 5.69
N SER A 338 -1.10 -30.41 4.89
CA SER A 338 -0.42 -31.62 5.36
C SER A 338 1.06 -31.33 5.58
#